data_e0be2b69b5d73489af638232a83f70b9
#
_entry.id   e0be2b69b5d73489af638232a83f70b9
#
_cell.length_a   1.000
_cell.length_b   1.000
_cell.length_c   1.000
_cell.angle_alpha   90.00
_cell.angle_beta   90.00
_cell.angle_gamma   90.00
#
_symmetry.space_group_name_H-M   'P 1'
#
loop_
_entity.id
_entity.type
_entity.pdbx_description
1 polymer ?
#
loop_
_entity_poly.entity_id
_entity_poly.type
_entity_poly.pdbx_seq_one_letter_code
_entity_poly.pdbx_strand_id
1 'polypeptide(L)'
;MKIITQKYLEKTGQTWKQIKDLRSPCDMIDLSKVILPIVKFDTPILQSVLEEMKKQTVSPGRKGYEKHFILDGLEYCVGVGGIHSVNKPEEIIPSNDQILSDIDVASLYPSMIIEHEFYPQHLGREFLEVYS
;
A
#
# COMPACT_ATOMS: atom_id res chain seq x y z
N MET A 1 14.10 -9.76 1.43
CA MET A 1 14.76 -8.45 1.35
C MET A 1 16.27 -8.50 1.12
N LYS A 2 17.06 -9.29 1.85
CA LYS A 2 18.53 -9.34 1.65
C LYS A 2 18.96 -9.70 0.22
N ILE A 3 18.30 -10.66 -0.44
CA ILE A 3 18.64 -11.13 -1.79
C ILE A 3 18.43 -10.03 -2.84
N ILE A 4 17.28 -9.36 -2.80
CA ILE A 4 16.96 -8.26 -3.73
C ILE A 4 17.95 -7.11 -3.57
N THR A 5 18.26 -6.73 -2.34
CA THR A 5 19.25 -5.69 -2.05
C THR A 5 20.61 -6.05 -2.62
N GLN A 6 21.07 -7.29 -2.41
CA GLN A 6 22.36 -7.74 -2.93
C GLN A 6 22.41 -7.70 -4.46
N LYS A 7 21.40 -8.24 -5.13
CA LYS A 7 21.31 -8.20 -6.60
C LYS A 7 21.27 -6.76 -7.14
N TYR A 8 20.58 -5.85 -6.44
CA TYR A 8 20.54 -4.45 -6.84
C TYR A 8 21.90 -3.77 -6.71
N LEU A 9 22.65 -4.04 -5.62
CA LEU A 9 24.01 -3.53 -5.44
C LEU A 9 24.97 -4.05 -6.52
N GLU A 10 24.90 -5.34 -6.82
CA GLU A 10 25.70 -5.97 -7.88
C GLU A 10 25.39 -5.35 -9.26
N LYS A 11 24.11 -5.12 -9.56
CA LYS A 11 23.68 -4.55 -10.84
C LYS A 11 24.06 -3.09 -11.02
N THR A 12 23.92 -2.28 -9.97
CA THR A 12 24.15 -0.83 -10.05
C THR A 12 25.60 -0.42 -9.74
N GLY A 13 26.40 -1.33 -9.17
CA GLY A 13 27.73 -1.01 -8.66
C GLY A 13 27.73 -0.08 -7.44
N GLN A 14 26.58 0.17 -6.84
CA GLN A 14 26.43 1.02 -5.66
C GLN A 14 26.74 0.27 -4.38
N THR A 15 27.09 1.01 -3.33
CA THR A 15 27.27 0.45 -1.99
C THR A 15 26.00 0.61 -1.16
N TRP A 16 25.83 -0.24 -0.14
CA TRP A 16 24.71 -0.11 0.79
C TRP A 16 24.61 1.27 1.44
N LYS A 17 25.76 1.89 1.74
CA LYS A 17 25.80 3.24 2.32
C LYS A 17 25.19 4.27 1.37
N GLN A 18 25.58 4.23 0.09
CA GLN A 18 25.04 5.14 -0.92
C GLN A 18 23.52 4.99 -1.06
N ILE A 19 23.00 3.75 -1.14
CA ILE A 19 21.54 3.51 -1.25
C ILE A 19 20.80 3.97 0.01
N LYS A 20 21.35 3.70 1.19
CA LYS A 20 20.72 4.09 2.46
C LYS A 20 20.58 5.61 2.59
N ASP A 21 21.48 6.37 2.01
CA ASP A 21 21.47 7.83 2.06
C ASP A 21 20.57 8.45 0.99
N LEU A 22 20.10 7.66 0.00
CA LEU A 22 19.11 8.12 -0.98
C LEU A 22 17.77 8.42 -0.31
N ARG A 23 17.14 9.48 -0.80
CA ARG A 23 15.80 9.91 -0.35
C ARG A 23 14.89 10.09 -1.54
N SER A 24 13.59 9.87 -1.32
CA SER A 24 12.59 10.24 -2.30
C SER A 24 12.71 11.74 -2.60
N PRO A 25 12.68 12.14 -3.88
CA PRO A 25 12.72 13.55 -4.25
C PRO A 25 11.42 14.30 -3.92
N CYS A 26 10.39 13.60 -3.44
CA CYS A 26 9.09 14.18 -3.15
C CYS A 26 8.97 14.56 -1.68
N ASP A 27 8.83 15.85 -1.38
CA ASP A 27 8.52 16.35 -0.04
C ASP A 27 7.04 16.25 0.30
N MET A 28 6.18 16.35 -0.71
CA MET A 28 4.72 16.25 -0.60
C MET A 28 4.16 15.40 -1.73
N ILE A 29 3.19 14.57 -1.42
CA ILE A 29 2.52 13.67 -2.35
C ILE A 29 1.03 14.03 -2.41
N ASP A 30 0.58 14.47 -3.56
CA ASP A 30 -0.82 14.69 -3.88
C ASP A 30 -1.47 13.34 -4.18
N LEU A 31 -2.38 12.88 -3.31
CA LEU A 31 -2.98 11.55 -3.42
C LEU A 31 -3.84 11.41 -4.68
N SER A 32 -4.37 12.50 -5.23
CA SER A 32 -5.12 12.45 -6.49
C SER A 32 -4.27 11.99 -7.68
N LYS A 33 -2.95 12.22 -7.62
CA LYS A 33 -2.00 11.88 -8.70
C LYS A 33 -1.41 10.48 -8.58
N VAL A 34 -1.47 9.88 -7.38
CA VAL A 34 -0.89 8.54 -7.13
C VAL A 34 -1.94 7.45 -7.04
N ILE A 35 -3.19 7.80 -6.70
CA ILE A 35 -4.29 6.83 -6.73
C ILE A 35 -4.65 6.56 -8.19
N LEU A 36 -4.53 5.31 -8.59
CA LEU A 36 -4.80 4.91 -9.97
C LEU A 36 -6.25 5.17 -10.36
N PRO A 37 -6.52 5.62 -11.61
CA PRO A 37 -7.88 5.89 -12.08
C PRO A 37 -8.83 4.68 -12.04
N ILE A 38 -8.26 3.48 -12.08
CA ILE A 38 -9.02 2.22 -11.99
C ILE A 38 -9.62 2.00 -10.59
N VAL A 39 -9.07 2.65 -9.55
CA VAL A 39 -9.58 2.50 -8.18
C VAL A 39 -10.92 3.22 -8.07
N LYS A 40 -11.97 2.43 -7.90
CA LYS A 40 -13.35 2.87 -7.69
C LYS A 40 -14.09 1.85 -6.85
N PHE A 41 -15.13 2.28 -6.15
CA PHE A 41 -15.96 1.42 -5.33
C PHE A 41 -17.43 1.60 -5.68
N ASP A 42 -18.18 0.50 -5.76
CA ASP A 42 -19.63 0.53 -5.93
C ASP A 42 -20.36 0.86 -4.61
N THR A 43 -19.73 0.60 -3.47
CA THR A 43 -20.24 0.92 -2.14
C THR A 43 -20.12 2.44 -1.91
N PRO A 44 -21.24 3.16 -1.68
CA PRO A 44 -21.24 4.64 -1.59
C PRO A 44 -20.30 5.21 -0.52
N ILE A 45 -20.23 4.54 0.65
CA ILE A 45 -19.36 5.00 1.74
C ILE A 45 -17.87 4.87 1.37
N LEU A 46 -17.48 3.76 0.74
CA LEU A 46 -16.08 3.55 0.28
C LEU A 46 -15.72 4.53 -0.83
N GLN A 47 -16.63 4.80 -1.76
CA GLN A 47 -16.42 5.80 -2.81
C GLN A 47 -16.27 7.22 -2.22
N SER A 48 -17.08 7.58 -1.22
CA SER A 48 -16.96 8.85 -0.52
C SER A 48 -15.61 9.01 0.19
N VAL A 49 -15.15 7.94 0.86
CA VAL A 49 -13.84 7.90 1.51
C VAL A 49 -12.70 8.05 0.49
N LEU A 50 -12.81 7.38 -0.65
CA LEU A 50 -11.85 7.52 -1.76
C LEU A 50 -11.77 8.96 -2.28
N GLU A 51 -12.92 9.60 -2.52
CA GLU A 51 -12.95 10.99 -3.00
C GLU A 51 -12.42 11.99 -1.95
N GLU A 52 -12.61 11.72 -0.67
CA GLU A 52 -12.00 12.51 0.40
C GLU A 52 -10.50 12.31 0.45
N MET A 53 -10.03 11.06 0.29
CA MET A 53 -8.61 10.72 0.25
C MET A 53 -7.89 11.38 -0.92
N LYS A 54 -8.50 11.42 -2.10
CA LYS A 54 -7.96 12.11 -3.29
C LYS A 54 -7.73 13.61 -3.09
N LYS A 55 -8.42 14.25 -2.16
CA LYS A 55 -8.24 15.68 -1.83
C LYS A 55 -7.05 15.94 -0.90
N GLN A 56 -6.37 14.89 -0.43
CA GLN A 56 -5.31 15.02 0.55
C GLN A 56 -3.94 15.11 -0.09
N THR A 57 -3.05 15.80 0.60
CA THR A 57 -1.62 15.83 0.30
C THR A 57 -0.86 15.38 1.54
N VAL A 58 0.03 14.43 1.39
CA VAL A 58 0.74 13.79 2.49
C VAL A 58 2.25 13.98 2.37
N SER A 59 2.96 14.04 3.51
CA SER A 59 4.42 14.09 3.55
C SER A 59 4.99 12.70 3.80
N PRO A 60 5.95 12.24 2.98
CA PRO A 60 6.61 10.96 3.21
C PRO A 60 7.26 10.89 4.61
N GLY A 61 7.12 9.73 5.26
CA GLY A 61 7.76 9.46 6.56
C GLY A 61 7.11 10.14 7.77
N ARG A 62 5.99 10.84 7.60
CA ARG A 62 5.16 11.36 8.69
C ARG A 62 3.87 10.57 8.81
N LYS A 63 3.16 10.70 9.95
CA LYS A 63 1.79 10.18 10.08
C LYS A 63 0.95 10.81 8.95
N GLY A 64 0.54 9.97 8.01
CA GLY A 64 -0.20 10.39 6.83
C GLY A 64 -1.69 10.59 7.10
N TYR A 65 -2.47 10.68 6.03
CA TYR A 65 -3.93 10.70 6.10
C TYR A 65 -4.47 9.43 6.74
N GLU A 66 -5.43 9.57 7.61
CA GLU A 66 -6.12 8.48 8.30
C GLU A 66 -7.59 8.88 8.49
N LYS A 67 -8.51 8.02 8.10
CA LYS A 67 -9.96 8.24 8.19
C LYS A 67 -10.65 7.00 8.73
N HIS A 68 -11.44 7.17 9.76
CA HIS A 68 -12.30 6.13 10.31
C HIS A 68 -13.72 6.22 9.70
N PHE A 69 -14.33 5.08 9.44
CA PHE A 69 -15.72 4.99 8.98
C PHE A 69 -16.33 3.64 9.40
N ILE A 70 -17.65 3.58 9.38
CA ILE A 70 -18.42 2.37 9.73
C ILE A 70 -19.03 1.82 8.45
N LEU A 71 -18.85 0.53 8.20
CA LEU A 71 -19.47 -0.23 7.12
C LEU A 71 -20.04 -1.53 7.70
N ASP A 72 -21.33 -1.76 7.50
CA ASP A 72 -22.05 -2.96 7.98
C ASP A 72 -21.88 -3.24 9.50
N GLY A 73 -21.82 -2.17 10.28
CA GLY A 73 -21.68 -2.26 11.74
C GLY A 73 -20.25 -2.46 12.24
N LEU A 74 -19.27 -2.60 11.34
CA LEU A 74 -17.87 -2.74 11.65
C LEU A 74 -17.12 -1.42 11.42
N GLU A 75 -16.18 -1.09 12.30
CA GLU A 75 -15.34 0.08 12.16
C GLU A 75 -14.09 -0.25 11.35
N TYR A 76 -13.80 0.62 10.40
CA TYR A 76 -12.61 0.56 9.54
C TYR A 76 -11.80 1.83 9.65
N CYS A 77 -10.51 1.70 9.45
CA CYS A 77 -9.58 2.80 9.27
C CYS A 77 -8.92 2.69 7.90
N VAL A 78 -8.99 3.74 7.09
CA VAL A 78 -8.24 3.86 5.85
C VAL A 78 -7.12 4.87 6.01
N GLY A 79 -5.96 4.53 5.49
CA GLY A 79 -4.79 5.41 5.45
C GLY A 79 -3.94 5.14 4.24
N VAL A 80 -2.77 5.80 4.15
CA VAL A 80 -1.81 5.60 3.05
C VAL A 80 -1.27 4.15 2.99
N GLY A 81 -1.39 3.40 4.07
CA GLY A 81 -0.95 1.99 4.14
C GLY A 81 -2.00 0.97 3.73
N GLY A 82 -3.26 1.37 3.63
CA GLY A 82 -4.36 0.47 3.29
C GLY A 82 -5.62 0.68 4.12
N ILE A 83 -6.54 -0.27 4.03
CA ILE A 83 -7.79 -0.30 4.81
C ILE A 83 -7.70 -1.45 5.81
N HIS A 84 -7.99 -1.19 7.07
CA HIS A 84 -7.97 -2.16 8.15
C HIS A 84 -9.25 -2.08 8.98
N SER A 85 -9.74 -3.21 9.44
CA SER A 85 -10.74 -3.23 10.51
C SER A 85 -10.09 -2.85 11.84
N VAL A 86 -10.80 -2.07 12.65
CA VAL A 86 -10.31 -1.61 13.98
C VAL A 86 -11.20 -2.10 15.12
N ASN A 87 -11.92 -3.18 14.87
CA ASN A 87 -12.78 -3.81 15.87
C ASN A 87 -11.95 -4.42 16.99
N LYS A 88 -12.58 -4.58 18.15
CA LYS A 88 -11.96 -5.32 19.26
C LYS A 88 -11.76 -6.79 18.86
N PRO A 89 -10.70 -7.43 19.36
CA PRO A 89 -10.54 -8.87 19.17
C PRO A 89 -11.77 -9.61 19.69
N GLU A 90 -12.31 -10.52 18.89
CA GLU A 90 -13.43 -11.39 19.24
C GLU A 90 -13.21 -12.80 18.71
N GLU A 91 -13.83 -13.77 19.35
CA GLU A 91 -13.85 -15.15 18.91
C GLU A 91 -15.15 -15.41 18.14
N ILE A 92 -15.03 -15.82 16.89
CA ILE A 92 -16.17 -16.16 16.03
C ILE A 92 -16.20 -17.68 15.86
N ILE A 93 -17.23 -18.31 16.40
CA ILE A 93 -17.47 -19.75 16.23
C ILE A 93 -18.65 -19.89 15.26
N PRO A 94 -18.41 -20.38 14.02
CA PRO A 94 -19.48 -20.55 13.05
C PRO A 94 -20.46 -21.63 13.50
N SER A 95 -21.74 -21.43 13.25
CA SER A 95 -22.78 -22.45 13.42
C SER A 95 -22.73 -23.48 12.28
N ASN A 96 -23.49 -24.58 12.37
CA ASN A 96 -23.46 -25.67 11.40
C ASN A 96 -23.84 -25.26 9.96
N ASP A 97 -24.53 -24.14 9.80
CA ASP A 97 -24.97 -23.56 8.53
C ASP A 97 -24.11 -22.39 8.06
N GLN A 98 -23.03 -22.08 8.76
CA GLN A 98 -22.11 -20.99 8.47
C GLN A 98 -20.71 -21.54 8.17
N ILE A 99 -20.00 -20.86 7.26
CA ILE A 99 -18.60 -21.15 6.94
C ILE A 99 -17.80 -19.88 7.24
N LEU A 100 -16.79 -20.01 8.08
CA LEU A 100 -15.77 -18.99 8.26
C LEU A 100 -14.62 -19.27 7.30
N SER A 101 -14.31 -18.32 6.42
CA SER A 101 -13.19 -18.42 5.47
C SER A 101 -12.27 -17.23 5.62
N ASP A 102 -10.97 -17.50 5.55
CA ASP A 102 -9.91 -16.51 5.44
C ASP A 102 -9.38 -16.54 4.00
N ILE A 103 -9.36 -15.37 3.35
CA ILE A 103 -8.93 -15.25 1.95
C ILE A 103 -7.79 -14.24 1.88
N ASP A 104 -6.63 -14.70 1.43
CA ASP A 104 -5.46 -13.85 1.20
C ASP A 104 -5.00 -13.94 -0.26
N VAL A 105 -4.44 -12.84 -0.76
CA VAL A 105 -3.89 -12.77 -2.12
C VAL A 105 -2.40 -13.05 -2.08
N ALA A 106 -1.99 -14.18 -2.63
CA ALA A 106 -0.59 -14.55 -2.69
C ALA A 106 0.25 -13.51 -3.46
N SER A 107 1.31 -13.04 -2.82
CA SER A 107 2.28 -12.10 -3.42
C SER A 107 1.65 -10.81 -3.97
N LEU A 108 0.60 -10.27 -3.35
CA LEU A 108 -0.11 -9.07 -3.83
C LEU A 108 0.84 -7.90 -4.14
N TYR A 109 1.67 -7.49 -3.18
CA TYR A 109 2.59 -6.36 -3.39
C TYR A 109 3.64 -6.63 -4.49
N PRO A 110 4.33 -7.77 -4.52
CA PRO A 110 5.21 -8.12 -5.64
C PRO A 110 4.51 -8.06 -7.00
N SER A 111 3.32 -8.65 -7.11
CA SER A 111 2.56 -8.66 -8.36
C SER A 111 2.18 -7.26 -8.82
N MET A 112 1.72 -6.40 -7.91
CA MET A 112 1.39 -5.01 -8.24
C MET A 112 2.62 -4.19 -8.65
N ILE A 113 3.77 -4.38 -7.98
CA ILE A 113 5.01 -3.69 -8.32
C ILE A 113 5.42 -4.05 -9.75
N ILE A 114 5.37 -5.32 -10.13
CA ILE A 114 5.77 -5.81 -11.45
C ILE A 114 4.76 -5.37 -12.51
N GLU A 115 3.47 -5.63 -12.31
CA GLU A 115 2.40 -5.37 -13.29
C GLU A 115 2.22 -3.88 -13.61
N HIS A 116 2.34 -3.03 -12.59
CA HIS A 116 2.19 -1.58 -12.75
C HIS A 116 3.52 -0.82 -12.83
N GLU A 117 4.63 -1.52 -12.89
CA GLU A 117 5.98 -0.93 -12.93
C GLU A 117 6.24 0.08 -11.79
N PHE A 118 5.75 -0.21 -10.58
CA PHE A 118 5.96 0.68 -9.44
C PHE A 118 7.39 0.54 -8.90
N TYR A 119 8.12 1.63 -8.88
CA TYR A 119 9.45 1.66 -8.27
C TYR A 119 9.77 3.01 -7.65
N PRO A 120 10.62 3.05 -6.61
CA PRO A 120 11.10 4.29 -6.05
C PRO A 120 11.96 5.04 -7.07
N GLN A 121 11.59 6.29 -7.42
CA GLN A 121 12.30 7.08 -8.44
C GLN A 121 13.81 7.20 -8.17
N HIS A 122 14.20 7.31 -6.90
CA HIS A 122 15.61 7.41 -6.50
C HIS A 122 16.41 6.12 -6.65
N LEU A 123 15.76 4.97 -6.86
CA LEU A 123 16.39 3.69 -7.14
C LEU A 123 16.42 3.35 -8.64
N GLY A 124 15.64 4.07 -9.45
CA GLY A 124 15.60 3.84 -10.90
C GLY A 124 14.90 2.54 -11.31
N ARG A 125 14.86 2.32 -12.63
CA ARG A 125 14.21 1.14 -13.22
C ARG A 125 14.96 -0.17 -12.89
N GLU A 126 16.23 -0.09 -12.56
CA GLU A 126 17.06 -1.22 -12.13
C GLU A 126 16.46 -1.94 -10.93
N PHE A 127 15.68 -1.22 -10.09
CA PHE A 127 14.94 -1.83 -8.99
C PHE A 127 13.92 -2.86 -9.49
N LEU A 128 13.13 -2.52 -10.52
CA LEU A 128 12.15 -3.45 -11.11
C LEU A 128 12.82 -4.69 -11.70
N GLU A 129 13.91 -4.50 -12.45
CA GLU A 129 14.63 -5.58 -13.10
C GLU A 129 15.25 -6.58 -12.13
N VAL A 130 15.52 -6.15 -10.90
CA VAL A 130 16.00 -7.03 -9.82
C VAL A 130 14.85 -7.64 -9.03
N TYR A 131 13.70 -6.98 -9.02
CA TYR A 131 12.53 -7.40 -8.27
C TYR A 131 11.73 -8.48 -9.02
N SER A 132 11.76 -8.45 -10.36
CA SER A 132 11.18 -9.47 -11.26
C SER A 132 11.99 -10.75 -11.24
#